data_cff7e84c310c556b697a8d91995c252e
#
_entry.id   cff7e84c310c556b697a8d91995c252e
#
_cell.length_a   1.000
_cell.length_b   1.000
_cell.length_c   1.000
_cell.angle_alpha   90.00
_cell.angle_beta   90.00
_cell.angle_gamma   90.00
#
_symmetry.space_group_name_H-M   'P 1'
#
loop_
_entity.id
_entity.type
_entity.pdbx_description
1 polymer ?
#
loop_
_entity_poly.entity_id
_entity_poly.type
_entity_poly.pdbx_seq_one_letter_code
_entity_poly.pdbx_strand_id
1 'polypeptide(L)'
;MNATDNPAPGVAVARSLRHEPSFRGRVIGLGYDALDPGFYAEGLLDGGVILPYPSAGRDAMLAALGRAKHEFGIDVVIPTLDSELRAIASAGPELEALGIRTFVPRMDSLERASKPRLHELARSPGVVVPDSEPIVSADAIPKLVKRFGLPIMIKGVYYGGDVAHSEADAVLSFHRYVATWGVPVVVQRFIPGEEYNVAAVGDGEGGLVGAVAMRKMMITDKGKGWSGVTVDNPALLDMTRAVVAALRWRGPLEVEILRHKDSGELNVVEINPRFPAWVHLSTGAGQNLPYACALLALGHPAPPMPAYRSGVLFVRISLDQISDLSTFEQLTASGLMRPRQVTR
;
A
#
# COMPACT_ATOMS: atom_id res chain seq x y z
N MET A 1 4.83 13.68 -3.05
CA MET A 1 5.23 12.88 -1.88
C MET A 1 6.65 13.20 -1.51
N ASN A 2 6.93 13.44 -0.24
CA ASN A 2 8.28 13.70 0.22
C ASN A 2 9.11 12.40 0.15
N ALA A 3 10.18 12.40 -0.64
CA ALA A 3 11.00 11.21 -0.89
C ALA A 3 11.69 10.67 0.40
N THR A 4 11.92 11.52 1.39
CA THR A 4 12.56 11.15 2.64
C THR A 4 11.59 10.52 3.64
N ASP A 5 10.37 11.05 3.73
CA ASP A 5 9.40 10.65 4.75
C ASP A 5 8.38 9.63 4.24
N ASN A 6 8.19 9.54 2.93
CA ASN A 6 7.19 8.68 2.32
C ASN A 6 7.74 8.05 1.04
N PRO A 7 8.47 6.94 1.17
CA PRO A 7 9.02 6.23 0.03
C PRO A 7 7.92 5.82 -0.93
N ALA A 8 8.11 6.09 -2.22
CA ALA A 8 7.11 5.87 -3.27
C ALA A 8 6.92 4.37 -3.56
N PRO A 9 5.76 3.77 -3.28
CA PRO A 9 5.51 2.35 -3.58
C PRO A 9 5.64 2.06 -5.09
N GLY A 10 5.24 3.00 -5.96
CA GLY A 10 5.37 2.87 -7.40
C GLY A 10 6.81 2.62 -7.88
N VAL A 11 7.80 3.24 -7.23
CA VAL A 11 9.23 2.98 -7.51
C VAL A 11 9.60 1.52 -7.22
N ALA A 12 9.10 0.97 -6.11
CA ALA A 12 9.37 -0.43 -5.76
C ALA A 12 8.69 -1.42 -6.72
N VAL A 13 7.47 -1.10 -7.17
CA VAL A 13 6.75 -1.87 -8.21
C VAL A 13 7.54 -1.83 -9.52
N ALA A 14 7.93 -0.64 -9.99
CA ALA A 14 8.70 -0.48 -11.22
C ALA A 14 10.03 -1.24 -11.19
N ARG A 15 10.76 -1.17 -10.06
CA ARG A 15 12.00 -1.95 -9.84
C ARG A 15 11.76 -3.46 -9.93
N SER A 16 10.66 -3.94 -9.38
CA SER A 16 10.31 -5.36 -9.43
C SER A 16 10.01 -5.82 -10.85
N LEU A 17 9.28 -5.01 -11.63
CA LEU A 17 9.02 -5.30 -13.05
C LEU A 17 10.33 -5.30 -13.86
N ARG A 18 11.22 -4.33 -13.66
CA ARG A 18 12.53 -4.28 -14.34
C ARG A 18 13.47 -5.42 -13.94
N HIS A 19 13.32 -5.95 -12.74
CA HIS A 19 14.12 -7.09 -12.25
C HIS A 19 13.68 -8.42 -12.88
N GLU A 20 12.50 -8.50 -13.47
CA GLU A 20 11.95 -9.72 -14.07
C GLU A 20 12.53 -9.97 -15.45
N PRO A 21 13.32 -11.04 -15.68
CA PRO A 21 13.95 -11.28 -16.98
C PRO A 21 12.97 -11.55 -18.12
N SER A 22 11.76 -12.01 -17.81
CA SER A 22 10.70 -12.26 -18.82
C SER A 22 9.84 -11.04 -19.12
N PHE A 23 9.95 -9.97 -18.33
CA PHE A 23 9.20 -8.75 -18.57
C PHE A 23 9.74 -8.01 -19.80
N ARG A 24 8.88 -7.79 -20.81
CA ARG A 24 9.19 -7.06 -22.05
C ARG A 24 8.36 -5.79 -22.23
N GLY A 25 7.55 -5.48 -21.22
CA GLY A 25 6.68 -4.31 -21.24
C GLY A 25 7.43 -3.00 -20.99
N ARG A 26 6.75 -1.90 -21.28
CA ARG A 26 7.17 -0.56 -20.86
C ARG A 26 6.62 -0.26 -19.49
N VAL A 27 7.36 0.52 -18.70
CA VAL A 27 6.94 1.00 -17.39
C VAL A 27 6.71 2.52 -17.47
N ILE A 28 5.46 2.93 -17.35
CA ILE A 28 5.07 4.34 -17.37
C ILE A 28 4.77 4.80 -15.94
N GLY A 29 5.48 5.80 -15.47
CA GLY A 29 5.25 6.39 -14.15
C GLY A 29 3.99 7.25 -14.15
N LEU A 30 3.15 7.05 -13.14
CA LEU A 30 2.01 7.91 -12.86
C LEU A 30 2.28 8.65 -11.56
N GLY A 31 2.35 9.97 -11.59
CA GLY A 31 2.65 10.82 -10.44
C GLY A 31 1.70 12.00 -10.33
N TYR A 32 1.82 12.76 -9.27
CA TYR A 32 0.94 13.90 -8.98
C TYR A 32 1.67 15.25 -9.03
N ASP A 33 2.99 15.23 -9.05
CA ASP A 33 3.83 16.42 -9.09
C ASP A 33 4.99 16.22 -10.06
N ALA A 34 5.38 17.29 -10.78
CA ALA A 34 6.52 17.26 -11.69
C ALA A 34 7.84 16.94 -10.97
N LEU A 35 7.92 17.14 -9.66
CA LEU A 35 9.07 16.81 -8.82
C LEU A 35 8.94 15.46 -8.11
N ASP A 36 7.95 14.63 -8.47
CA ASP A 36 7.91 13.26 -7.96
C ASP A 36 9.19 12.50 -8.35
N PRO A 37 9.98 12.01 -7.37
CA PRO A 37 11.35 11.53 -7.62
C PRO A 37 11.41 10.30 -8.54
N GLY A 38 10.30 9.56 -8.66
CA GLY A 38 10.18 8.43 -9.56
C GLY A 38 10.41 8.80 -11.03
N PHE A 39 10.03 10.02 -11.46
CA PHE A 39 10.24 10.49 -12.82
C PHE A 39 11.72 10.70 -13.17
N TYR A 40 12.55 10.89 -12.17
CA TYR A 40 13.98 11.16 -12.31
C TYR A 40 14.86 9.92 -12.07
N ALA A 41 14.27 8.80 -11.65
CA ALA A 41 15.01 7.57 -11.40
C ALA A 41 15.52 6.98 -12.72
N GLU A 42 16.83 7.06 -12.93
CA GLU A 42 17.48 6.63 -14.17
C GLU A 42 17.19 5.18 -14.53
N GLY A 43 16.85 4.92 -15.80
CA GLY A 43 16.58 3.58 -16.32
C GLY A 43 15.32 2.88 -15.75
N LEU A 44 14.56 3.57 -14.88
CA LEU A 44 13.40 2.97 -14.24
C LEU A 44 12.13 3.07 -15.12
N LEU A 45 11.88 4.22 -15.71
CA LEU A 45 10.65 4.52 -16.46
C LEU A 45 10.93 4.74 -17.94
N ASP A 46 10.00 4.32 -18.79
CA ASP A 46 9.98 4.57 -20.23
C ASP A 46 9.14 5.78 -20.60
N GLY A 47 8.52 6.42 -19.63
CA GLY A 47 7.71 7.62 -19.78
C GLY A 47 6.97 7.93 -18.48
N GLY A 48 6.29 9.07 -18.44
CA GLY A 48 5.57 9.50 -17.25
C GLY A 48 4.38 10.38 -17.57
N VAL A 49 3.40 10.37 -16.67
CA VAL A 49 2.18 11.18 -16.76
C VAL A 49 1.86 11.77 -15.40
N ILE A 50 1.59 13.07 -15.36
CA ILE A 50 1.02 13.73 -14.18
C ILE A 50 -0.48 13.50 -14.18
N LEU A 51 -0.95 12.87 -13.11
CA LEU A 51 -2.37 12.66 -12.82
C LEU A 51 -2.95 13.85 -12.04
N PRO A 52 -4.25 14.11 -12.15
CA PRO A 52 -4.94 14.98 -11.22
C PRO A 52 -4.90 14.36 -9.81
N TYR A 53 -4.86 15.19 -8.77
CA TYR A 53 -4.98 14.68 -7.41
C TYR A 53 -6.27 13.88 -7.23
N PRO A 54 -6.31 12.84 -6.40
CA PRO A 54 -7.50 12.01 -6.18
C PRO A 54 -8.74 12.82 -5.74
N SER A 55 -8.54 13.97 -5.09
CA SER A 55 -9.60 14.92 -4.72
C SER A 55 -10.32 15.57 -5.91
N ALA A 56 -9.74 15.54 -7.12
CA ALA A 56 -10.40 16.00 -8.35
C ALA A 56 -11.50 15.05 -8.84
N GLY A 57 -11.57 13.86 -8.24
CA GLY A 57 -12.63 12.88 -8.48
C GLY A 57 -12.34 11.86 -9.57
N ARG A 58 -13.25 10.90 -9.68
CA ARG A 58 -13.17 9.73 -10.54
C ARG A 58 -13.02 10.07 -12.02
N ASP A 59 -13.84 11.01 -12.52
CA ASP A 59 -13.88 11.34 -13.95
C ASP A 59 -12.59 12.02 -14.42
N ALA A 60 -12.01 12.87 -13.57
CA ALA A 60 -10.71 13.48 -13.85
C ALA A 60 -9.60 12.41 -13.93
N MET A 61 -9.62 11.42 -13.03
CA MET A 61 -8.71 10.29 -13.05
C MET A 61 -8.87 9.46 -14.33
N LEU A 62 -10.11 9.12 -14.72
CA LEU A 62 -10.39 8.37 -15.95
C LEU A 62 -9.90 9.12 -17.20
N ALA A 63 -10.16 10.42 -17.28
CA ALA A 63 -9.68 11.24 -18.40
C ALA A 63 -8.13 11.23 -18.49
N ALA A 64 -7.45 11.30 -17.35
CA ALA A 64 -5.98 11.26 -17.31
C ALA A 64 -5.44 9.87 -17.71
N LEU A 65 -6.07 8.79 -17.28
CA LEU A 65 -5.70 7.42 -17.69
C LEU A 65 -5.98 7.19 -19.17
N GLY A 66 -7.08 7.74 -19.71
CA GLY A 66 -7.35 7.75 -21.15
C GLY A 66 -6.26 8.46 -21.95
N ARG A 67 -5.76 9.60 -21.48
CA ARG A 67 -4.60 10.28 -22.10
C ARG A 67 -3.34 9.42 -22.01
N ALA A 68 -3.07 8.79 -20.86
CA ALA A 68 -1.93 7.88 -20.72
C ALA A 68 -2.02 6.68 -21.68
N LYS A 69 -3.23 6.13 -21.89
CA LYS A 69 -3.48 5.08 -22.90
C LYS A 69 -3.19 5.57 -24.31
N HIS A 70 -3.67 6.74 -24.66
CA HIS A 70 -3.47 7.33 -25.99
C HIS A 70 -1.98 7.61 -26.25
N GLU A 71 -1.26 8.20 -25.30
CA GLU A 71 0.15 8.62 -25.47
C GLU A 71 1.13 7.44 -25.40
N PHE A 72 0.89 6.51 -24.49
CA PHE A 72 1.85 5.45 -24.18
C PHE A 72 1.34 4.05 -24.44
N GLY A 73 0.06 3.86 -24.75
CA GLY A 73 -0.54 2.55 -25.00
C GLY A 73 -0.54 1.66 -23.76
N ILE A 74 -0.72 2.20 -22.56
CA ILE A 74 -0.71 1.41 -21.33
C ILE A 74 -1.81 0.35 -21.36
N ASP A 75 -1.51 -0.87 -20.91
CA ASP A 75 -2.45 -2.00 -20.87
C ASP A 75 -2.90 -2.31 -19.44
N VAL A 76 -2.04 -2.02 -18.47
CA VAL A 76 -2.29 -2.29 -17.05
C VAL A 76 -1.98 -1.07 -16.20
N VAL A 77 -2.83 -0.80 -15.22
CA VAL A 77 -2.59 0.17 -14.14
C VAL A 77 -2.50 -0.56 -12.81
N ILE A 78 -1.42 -0.33 -12.08
CA ILE A 78 -1.20 -0.81 -10.71
C ILE A 78 -1.21 0.39 -9.79
N PRO A 79 -2.34 0.69 -9.11
CA PRO A 79 -2.39 1.78 -8.14
C PRO A 79 -1.55 1.46 -6.90
N THR A 80 -0.86 2.45 -6.39
CA THR A 80 0.07 2.27 -5.27
C THR A 80 -0.20 3.20 -4.08
N LEU A 81 -1.26 4.02 -4.14
CA LEU A 81 -1.73 4.88 -3.06
C LEU A 81 -3.16 4.54 -2.67
N ASP A 82 -3.45 4.56 -1.38
CA ASP A 82 -4.79 4.26 -0.84
C ASP A 82 -5.86 5.21 -1.40
N SER A 83 -5.48 6.47 -1.63
CA SER A 83 -6.38 7.52 -2.15
C SER A 83 -6.85 7.29 -3.59
N GLU A 84 -6.11 6.52 -4.40
CA GLU A 84 -6.45 6.20 -5.79
C GLU A 84 -7.43 5.02 -5.91
N LEU A 85 -7.35 4.09 -4.95
CA LEU A 85 -7.94 2.77 -5.08
C LEU A 85 -9.45 2.79 -5.25
N ARG A 86 -10.17 3.64 -4.50
CA ARG A 86 -11.63 3.71 -4.62
C ARG A 86 -12.06 4.20 -6.00
N ALA A 87 -11.38 5.20 -6.54
CA ALA A 87 -11.66 5.71 -7.89
C ALA A 87 -11.40 4.64 -8.95
N ILE A 88 -10.26 3.96 -8.87
CA ILE A 88 -9.88 2.91 -9.83
C ILE A 88 -10.77 1.67 -9.68
N ALA A 89 -11.05 1.21 -8.47
CA ALA A 89 -11.89 0.03 -8.24
C ALA A 89 -13.35 0.25 -8.68
N SER A 90 -13.88 1.48 -8.54
CA SER A 90 -15.22 1.82 -8.99
C SER A 90 -15.34 2.08 -10.51
N ALA A 91 -14.20 2.23 -11.20
CA ALA A 91 -14.13 2.57 -12.62
C ALA A 91 -13.80 1.36 -13.52
N GLY A 92 -13.92 0.14 -12.99
CA GLY A 92 -13.55 -1.08 -13.72
C GLY A 92 -14.10 -1.18 -15.14
N PRO A 93 -15.42 -1.07 -15.35
CA PRO A 93 -16.01 -1.15 -16.70
C PRO A 93 -15.49 -0.08 -17.66
N GLU A 94 -15.32 1.16 -17.20
CA GLU A 94 -14.83 2.28 -18.03
C GLU A 94 -13.34 2.12 -18.37
N LEU A 95 -12.54 1.62 -17.44
CA LEU A 95 -11.15 1.30 -17.72
C LEU A 95 -11.03 0.17 -18.73
N GLU A 96 -11.87 -0.87 -18.62
CA GLU A 96 -11.91 -1.95 -19.59
C GLU A 96 -12.33 -1.46 -20.98
N ALA A 97 -13.31 -0.55 -21.07
CA ALA A 97 -13.70 0.08 -22.32
C ALA A 97 -12.56 0.91 -22.96
N LEU A 98 -11.67 1.47 -22.15
CA LEU A 98 -10.44 2.12 -22.61
C LEU A 98 -9.31 1.12 -22.97
N GLY A 99 -9.54 -0.17 -22.78
CA GLY A 99 -8.49 -1.20 -22.95
C GLY A 99 -7.41 -1.13 -21.87
N ILE A 100 -7.75 -0.64 -20.66
CA ILE A 100 -6.88 -0.59 -19.50
C ILE A 100 -7.37 -1.60 -18.47
N ARG A 101 -6.49 -2.48 -18.02
CA ARG A 101 -6.82 -3.52 -17.04
C ARG A 101 -6.22 -3.21 -15.68
N THR A 102 -6.88 -3.72 -14.64
CA THR A 102 -6.43 -3.61 -13.25
C THR A 102 -6.62 -4.93 -12.53
N PHE A 103 -5.84 -5.16 -11.48
CA PHE A 103 -6.06 -6.27 -10.57
C PHE A 103 -6.09 -5.72 -9.14
N VAL A 104 -7.23 -5.11 -8.80
CA VAL A 104 -7.46 -4.38 -7.55
C VAL A 104 -8.60 -5.01 -6.75
N PRO A 105 -8.67 -4.79 -5.43
CA PRO A 105 -9.77 -5.31 -4.62
C PRO A 105 -11.13 -4.76 -5.04
N ARG A 106 -12.17 -5.54 -4.76
CA ARG A 106 -13.57 -5.11 -4.93
C ARG A 106 -13.91 -4.07 -3.87
N MET A 107 -14.91 -3.23 -4.15
CA MET A 107 -15.31 -2.13 -3.25
C MET A 107 -15.75 -2.65 -1.87
N ASP A 108 -16.50 -3.74 -1.81
CA ASP A 108 -16.92 -4.35 -0.54
C ASP A 108 -15.74 -4.86 0.29
N SER A 109 -14.72 -5.45 -0.36
CA SER A 109 -13.49 -5.88 0.31
C SER A 109 -12.69 -4.69 0.84
N LEU A 110 -12.60 -3.59 0.06
CA LEU A 110 -11.97 -2.35 0.50
C LEU A 110 -12.67 -1.74 1.73
N GLU A 111 -13.99 -1.76 1.74
CA GLU A 111 -14.76 -1.25 2.87
C GLU A 111 -14.56 -2.08 4.14
N ARG A 112 -14.60 -3.40 4.01
CA ARG A 112 -14.40 -4.33 5.13
C ARG A 112 -12.98 -4.30 5.68
N ALA A 113 -11.97 -4.02 4.85
CA ALA A 113 -10.58 -3.89 5.25
C ALA A 113 -10.24 -2.51 5.86
N SER A 114 -11.17 -1.54 5.80
CA SER A 114 -10.93 -0.18 6.30
C SER A 114 -10.72 -0.16 7.81
N LYS A 115 -9.90 0.78 8.29
CA LYS A 115 -9.59 0.92 9.73
C LYS A 115 -10.83 0.93 10.64
N PRO A 116 -11.92 1.68 10.31
CA PRO A 116 -13.12 1.66 11.14
C PRO A 116 -13.82 0.31 11.23
N ARG A 117 -13.66 -0.55 10.22
CA ARG A 117 -14.33 -1.85 10.14
C ARG A 117 -13.42 -3.05 10.39
N LEU A 118 -12.12 -2.83 10.59
CA LEU A 118 -11.15 -3.91 10.80
C LEU A 118 -11.56 -4.86 11.96
N HIS A 119 -12.15 -4.32 13.03
CA HIS A 119 -12.63 -5.10 14.16
C HIS A 119 -13.67 -6.18 13.79
N GLU A 120 -14.41 -6.00 12.68
CA GLU A 120 -15.39 -6.97 12.20
C GLU A 120 -14.73 -8.29 11.77
N LEU A 121 -13.45 -8.24 11.38
CA LEU A 121 -12.67 -9.42 10.96
C LEU A 121 -12.35 -10.37 12.13
N ALA A 122 -12.50 -9.93 13.39
CA ALA A 122 -12.39 -10.82 14.56
C ALA A 122 -13.38 -12.01 14.52
N ARG A 123 -14.43 -11.91 13.71
CA ARG A 123 -15.40 -12.99 13.50
C ARG A 123 -14.96 -14.02 12.46
N SER A 124 -13.87 -13.74 11.75
CA SER A 124 -13.35 -14.62 10.69
C SER A 124 -12.37 -15.63 11.29
N PRO A 125 -12.51 -16.94 10.99
CA PRO A 125 -11.59 -17.94 11.49
C PRO A 125 -10.13 -17.64 11.15
N GLY A 126 -9.25 -17.74 12.15
CA GLY A 126 -7.81 -17.53 11.99
C GLY A 126 -7.37 -16.05 11.92
N VAL A 127 -8.30 -15.10 12.08
CA VAL A 127 -7.96 -13.66 12.12
C VAL A 127 -8.14 -13.15 13.55
N VAL A 128 -7.07 -12.62 14.11
CA VAL A 128 -7.10 -11.94 15.42
C VAL A 128 -6.82 -10.46 15.18
N VAL A 129 -7.68 -9.60 15.72
CA VAL A 129 -7.54 -8.14 15.67
C VAL A 129 -7.67 -7.57 17.07
N PRO A 130 -6.95 -6.50 17.42
CA PRO A 130 -7.13 -5.87 18.72
C PRO A 130 -8.54 -5.30 18.86
N ASP A 131 -9.08 -5.32 20.07
CA ASP A 131 -10.32 -4.61 20.36
C ASP A 131 -10.22 -3.16 19.89
N SER A 132 -11.18 -2.72 19.12
CA SER A 132 -11.23 -1.34 18.61
C SER A 132 -12.66 -0.86 18.42
N GLU A 133 -12.85 0.45 18.48
CA GLU A 133 -14.14 1.08 18.32
C GLU A 133 -14.00 2.39 17.52
N PRO A 134 -14.73 2.57 16.42
CA PRO A 134 -14.81 3.84 15.73
C PRO A 134 -15.72 4.80 16.53
N ILE A 135 -15.24 6.02 16.76
CA ILE A 135 -15.97 7.02 17.52
C ILE A 135 -16.13 8.32 16.72
N VAL A 136 -17.21 9.05 16.98
CA VAL A 136 -17.51 10.34 16.34
C VAL A 136 -17.44 11.50 17.33
N SER A 137 -17.31 11.23 18.64
CA SER A 137 -17.14 12.22 19.72
C SER A 137 -16.05 11.78 20.69
N ALA A 138 -15.29 12.74 21.19
CA ALA A 138 -14.30 12.54 22.26
C ALA A 138 -14.93 12.05 23.58
N ASP A 139 -16.22 12.27 23.81
CA ASP A 139 -16.93 11.85 25.01
C ASP A 139 -16.93 10.33 25.21
N ALA A 140 -16.66 9.56 24.17
CA ALA A 140 -16.52 8.11 24.24
C ALA A 140 -15.17 7.66 24.85
N ILE A 141 -14.15 8.52 24.84
CA ILE A 141 -12.77 8.16 25.22
C ILE A 141 -12.66 7.66 26.66
N PRO A 142 -13.24 8.30 27.69
CA PRO A 142 -13.12 7.83 29.07
C PRO A 142 -13.65 6.41 29.26
N LYS A 143 -14.75 6.08 28.59
CA LYS A 143 -15.34 4.73 28.63
C LYS A 143 -14.39 3.71 27.99
N LEU A 144 -13.76 4.07 26.85
CA LEU A 144 -12.84 3.17 26.13
C LEU A 144 -11.52 3.00 26.88
N VAL A 145 -10.99 4.05 27.50
CA VAL A 145 -9.82 3.98 28.38
C VAL A 145 -10.10 3.02 29.55
N LYS A 146 -11.30 3.09 30.16
CA LYS A 146 -11.69 2.16 31.22
C LYS A 146 -11.79 0.70 30.72
N ARG A 147 -12.21 0.51 29.45
CA ARG A 147 -12.39 -0.82 28.85
C ARG A 147 -11.06 -1.44 28.38
N PHE A 148 -10.21 -0.67 27.72
CA PHE A 148 -8.98 -1.17 27.06
C PHE A 148 -7.74 -1.06 27.95
N GLY A 149 -7.75 -0.16 28.95
CA GLY A 149 -6.57 0.25 29.71
C GLY A 149 -5.70 1.22 28.94
N LEU A 150 -4.78 1.87 29.63
CA LEU A 150 -3.75 2.72 29.01
C LEU A 150 -2.44 1.92 28.87
N PRO A 151 -1.63 2.22 27.85
CA PRO A 151 -1.90 3.15 26.76
C PRO A 151 -2.92 2.60 25.74
N ILE A 152 -3.53 3.51 24.95
CA ILE A 152 -4.40 3.17 23.82
C ILE A 152 -3.88 3.80 22.53
N MET A 153 -4.31 3.22 21.39
CA MET A 153 -4.03 3.78 20.06
C MET A 153 -5.20 4.62 19.58
N ILE A 154 -4.90 5.81 19.08
CA ILE A 154 -5.85 6.68 18.38
C ILE A 154 -5.44 6.76 16.92
N LYS A 155 -6.30 6.33 16.00
CA LYS A 155 -5.98 6.22 14.57
C LYS A 155 -6.92 7.06 13.72
N GLY A 156 -6.36 7.82 12.78
CA GLY A 156 -7.14 8.47 11.72
C GLY A 156 -7.67 7.45 10.70
N VAL A 157 -8.71 7.83 9.95
CA VAL A 157 -9.35 6.95 8.95
C VAL A 157 -8.38 6.52 7.85
N TYR A 158 -7.51 7.42 7.39
CA TYR A 158 -6.57 7.13 6.31
C TYR A 158 -5.15 6.89 6.82
N TYR A 159 -4.54 7.89 7.45
CA TYR A 159 -3.15 7.83 7.87
C TYR A 159 -2.99 8.27 9.33
N GLY A 160 -1.93 7.75 9.93
CA GLY A 160 -1.50 8.13 11.27
C GLY A 160 -2.13 7.28 12.38
N GLY A 161 -1.36 7.17 13.45
CA GLY A 161 -1.76 6.52 14.69
C GLY A 161 -0.86 7.01 15.80
N ASP A 162 -1.45 7.39 16.94
CA ASP A 162 -0.76 7.85 18.12
C ASP A 162 -0.99 6.92 19.29
N VAL A 163 0.05 6.72 20.07
CA VAL A 163 -0.06 6.08 21.38
C VAL A 163 -0.42 7.15 22.41
N ALA A 164 -1.59 7.04 23.01
CA ALA A 164 -2.05 7.91 24.09
C ALA A 164 -1.80 7.25 25.44
N HIS A 165 -1.01 7.90 26.27
CA HIS A 165 -0.66 7.43 27.62
C HIS A 165 -1.61 7.98 28.69
N SER A 166 -2.46 8.93 28.33
CA SER A 166 -3.50 9.52 29.19
C SER A 166 -4.79 9.79 28.40
N GLU A 167 -5.90 10.02 29.12
CA GLU A 167 -7.14 10.47 28.49
C GLU A 167 -6.96 11.80 27.77
N ALA A 168 -6.17 12.70 28.34
CA ALA A 168 -5.89 14.01 27.74
C ALA A 168 -5.14 13.86 26.40
N ASP A 169 -4.13 12.97 26.33
CA ASP A 169 -3.42 12.67 25.08
C ASP A 169 -4.38 12.10 24.03
N ALA A 170 -5.28 11.20 24.46
CA ALA A 170 -6.25 10.58 23.57
C ALA A 170 -7.24 11.60 22.99
N VAL A 171 -7.74 12.54 23.80
CA VAL A 171 -8.62 13.64 23.38
C VAL A 171 -7.89 14.57 22.42
N LEU A 172 -6.65 14.92 22.70
CA LEU A 172 -5.83 15.77 21.81
C LEU A 172 -5.64 15.11 20.45
N SER A 173 -5.26 13.83 20.44
CA SER A 173 -5.09 13.05 19.20
C SER A 173 -6.40 12.90 18.44
N PHE A 174 -7.52 12.69 19.11
CA PHE A 174 -8.85 12.66 18.50
C PHE A 174 -9.12 13.96 17.73
N HIS A 175 -9.01 15.11 18.37
CA HIS A 175 -9.27 16.41 17.72
C HIS A 175 -8.32 16.68 16.55
N ARG A 176 -7.06 16.28 16.66
CA ARG A 176 -6.09 16.40 15.57
C ARG A 176 -6.51 15.57 14.36
N TYR A 177 -6.95 14.30 14.56
CA TYR A 177 -7.41 13.46 13.45
C TYR A 177 -8.74 13.93 12.88
N VAL A 178 -9.66 14.42 13.70
CA VAL A 178 -10.91 15.03 13.21
C VAL A 178 -10.62 16.24 12.33
N ALA A 179 -9.70 17.12 12.74
CA ALA A 179 -9.32 18.28 11.95
C ALA A 179 -8.64 17.91 10.62
N THR A 180 -7.93 16.79 10.57
CA THR A 180 -7.19 16.36 9.38
C THR A 180 -8.03 15.49 8.44
N TRP A 181 -8.82 14.55 8.98
CA TRP A 181 -9.48 13.49 8.22
C TRP A 181 -11.00 13.41 8.44
N GLY A 182 -11.56 14.16 9.39
CA GLY A 182 -12.95 14.03 9.80
C GLY A 182 -13.19 12.84 10.74
N VAL A 183 -14.46 12.51 10.91
CA VAL A 183 -14.90 11.33 11.69
C VAL A 183 -15.28 10.16 10.76
N PRO A 184 -15.24 8.91 11.26
CA PRO A 184 -14.88 8.48 12.61
C PRO A 184 -13.37 8.48 12.87
N VAL A 185 -12.97 8.53 14.14
CA VAL A 185 -11.62 8.22 14.62
C VAL A 185 -11.66 6.85 15.27
N VAL A 186 -10.64 6.01 15.10
CA VAL A 186 -10.60 4.66 15.67
C VAL A 186 -9.79 4.67 16.96
N VAL A 187 -10.42 4.24 18.05
CA VAL A 187 -9.74 3.95 19.33
C VAL A 187 -9.49 2.44 19.38
N GLN A 188 -8.24 2.04 19.57
CA GLN A 188 -7.85 0.64 19.56
C GLN A 188 -7.00 0.31 20.80
N ARG A 189 -7.18 -0.92 21.33
CA ARG A 189 -6.29 -1.44 22.38
C ARG A 189 -4.85 -1.43 21.88
N PHE A 190 -3.94 -0.91 22.69
CA PHE A 190 -2.51 -0.94 22.38
C PHE A 190 -1.95 -2.36 22.55
N ILE A 191 -1.19 -2.82 21.56
CA ILE A 191 -0.49 -4.11 21.60
C ILE A 191 1.00 -3.84 21.71
N PRO A 192 1.62 -4.07 22.87
CA PRO A 192 3.07 -3.96 23.00
C PRO A 192 3.76 -5.15 22.34
N GLY A 193 4.67 -4.90 21.41
CA GLY A 193 5.32 -6.02 20.73
C GLY A 193 6.14 -5.64 19.51
N GLU A 194 6.46 -6.65 18.72
CA GLU A 194 7.22 -6.52 17.48
C GLU A 194 6.28 -6.43 16.28
N GLU A 195 6.63 -5.56 15.35
CA GLU A 195 5.87 -5.34 14.14
C GLU A 195 6.42 -6.17 12.98
N TYR A 196 5.52 -6.92 12.36
CA TYR A 196 5.73 -7.68 11.14
C TYR A 196 4.78 -7.18 10.05
N ASN A 197 5.26 -7.20 8.82
CA ASN A 197 4.46 -6.85 7.66
C ASN A 197 4.50 -7.99 6.65
N VAL A 198 3.37 -8.30 6.04
CA VAL A 198 3.28 -9.29 4.98
C VAL A 198 2.78 -8.60 3.72
N ALA A 199 3.62 -8.54 2.67
CA ALA A 199 3.18 -8.18 1.33
C ALA A 199 2.62 -9.43 0.65
N ALA A 200 1.44 -9.30 0.04
CA ALA A 200 0.76 -10.43 -0.57
C ALA A 200 -0.04 -10.03 -1.81
N VAL A 201 -0.45 -11.04 -2.58
CA VAL A 201 -1.42 -10.93 -3.68
C VAL A 201 -2.49 -11.98 -3.50
N GLY A 202 -3.76 -11.56 -3.40
CA GLY A 202 -4.92 -12.46 -3.39
C GLY A 202 -5.52 -12.63 -4.78
N ASP A 203 -6.12 -13.79 -5.04
CA ASP A 203 -6.69 -14.14 -6.36
C ASP A 203 -8.11 -13.58 -6.60
N GLY A 204 -8.79 -13.10 -5.55
CA GLY A 204 -10.17 -12.62 -5.60
C GLY A 204 -11.21 -13.70 -5.29
N GLU A 205 -10.79 -14.94 -5.12
CA GLU A 205 -11.66 -16.08 -4.78
C GLU A 205 -11.41 -16.63 -3.36
N GLY A 206 -10.46 -16.01 -2.64
CA GLY A 206 -10.07 -16.37 -1.28
C GLY A 206 -8.73 -17.12 -1.22
N GLY A 207 -8.09 -17.34 -2.35
CA GLY A 207 -6.77 -17.94 -2.46
C GLY A 207 -5.65 -16.90 -2.40
N LEU A 208 -4.49 -17.32 -1.90
CA LEU A 208 -3.27 -16.55 -1.83
C LEU A 208 -2.34 -16.91 -3.00
N VAL A 209 -2.06 -15.97 -3.89
CA VAL A 209 -1.15 -16.15 -5.04
C VAL A 209 0.29 -16.22 -4.57
N GLY A 210 0.70 -15.30 -3.71
CA GLY A 210 2.03 -15.24 -3.13
C GLY A 210 2.06 -14.30 -1.92
N ALA A 211 3.03 -14.51 -1.03
CA ALA A 211 3.21 -13.66 0.15
C ALA A 211 4.64 -13.74 0.68
N VAL A 212 5.15 -12.61 1.16
CA VAL A 212 6.46 -12.49 1.80
C VAL A 212 6.32 -11.72 3.10
N ALA A 213 6.71 -12.35 4.20
CA ALA A 213 6.73 -11.74 5.52
C ALA A 213 8.08 -11.10 5.83
N MET A 214 8.04 -9.91 6.43
CA MET A 214 9.24 -9.25 6.92
C MET A 214 9.04 -8.70 8.33
N ARG A 215 10.13 -8.56 9.08
CA ARG A 215 10.20 -7.81 10.33
C ARG A 215 10.82 -6.44 10.08
N LYS A 216 10.19 -5.38 10.56
CA LYS A 216 10.80 -4.04 10.57
C LYS A 216 11.99 -4.05 11.54
N MET A 217 13.15 -3.59 11.08
CA MET A 217 14.36 -3.48 11.91
C MET A 217 14.61 -2.05 12.37
N MET A 218 14.32 -1.08 11.52
CA MET A 218 14.41 0.34 11.80
C MET A 218 13.22 1.05 11.17
N ILE A 219 12.66 2.00 11.89
CA ILE A 219 11.55 2.84 11.44
C ILE A 219 11.95 4.31 11.42
N THR A 220 11.30 5.10 10.57
CA THR A 220 11.39 6.56 10.60
C THR A 220 10.54 7.12 11.74
N ASP A 221 10.70 8.40 12.06
CA ASP A 221 9.88 9.12 13.06
C ASP A 221 8.37 9.03 12.77
N LYS A 222 7.99 8.77 11.52
CA LYS A 222 6.59 8.56 11.08
C LYS A 222 6.16 7.08 11.06
N GLY A 223 6.93 6.17 11.68
CA GLY A 223 6.61 4.74 11.74
C GLY A 223 6.82 3.97 10.43
N LYS A 224 7.41 4.58 9.39
CA LYS A 224 7.68 3.89 8.12
C LYS A 224 8.93 3.03 8.21
N GLY A 225 8.89 1.82 7.62
CA GLY A 225 10.06 0.95 7.59
C GLY A 225 11.24 1.57 6.84
N TRP A 226 12.35 1.84 7.51
CA TRP A 226 13.62 2.25 6.94
C TRP A 226 14.48 1.05 6.55
N SER A 227 14.44 0.00 7.35
CA SER A 227 15.04 -1.29 7.03
C SER A 227 14.15 -2.43 7.52
N GLY A 228 14.28 -3.58 6.88
CA GLY A 228 13.54 -4.77 7.24
C GLY A 228 14.17 -6.02 6.64
N VAL A 229 13.90 -7.15 7.26
CA VAL A 229 14.44 -8.45 6.89
C VAL A 229 13.31 -9.47 6.72
N THR A 230 13.37 -10.29 5.67
CA THR A 230 12.42 -11.39 5.49
C THR A 230 12.61 -12.44 6.59
N VAL A 231 11.49 -12.95 7.11
CA VAL A 231 11.48 -13.92 8.22
C VAL A 231 10.72 -15.17 7.81
N ASP A 232 11.19 -16.32 8.28
CA ASP A 232 10.46 -17.59 8.16
C ASP A 232 9.56 -17.73 9.39
N ASN A 233 8.30 -17.38 9.21
CA ASN A 233 7.26 -17.52 10.24
C ASN A 233 5.93 -17.92 9.59
N PRO A 234 5.61 -19.21 9.53
CA PRO A 234 4.38 -19.72 8.93
C PRO A 234 3.10 -19.12 9.50
N ALA A 235 3.08 -18.79 10.80
CA ALA A 235 1.87 -18.22 11.44
C ALA A 235 1.49 -16.85 10.86
N LEU A 236 2.47 -16.03 10.41
CA LEU A 236 2.21 -14.77 9.72
C LEU A 236 1.52 -15.01 8.36
N LEU A 237 1.98 -16.04 7.64
CA LEU A 237 1.40 -16.41 6.35
C LEU A 237 0.00 -17.02 6.52
N ASP A 238 -0.21 -17.85 7.56
CA ASP A 238 -1.52 -18.46 7.84
C ASP A 238 -2.55 -17.38 8.21
N MET A 239 -2.18 -16.41 9.04
CA MET A 239 -3.03 -15.26 9.35
C MET A 239 -3.32 -14.42 8.10
N THR A 240 -2.33 -14.20 7.24
CA THR A 240 -2.53 -13.48 5.97
C THR A 240 -3.47 -14.25 5.04
N ARG A 241 -3.35 -15.59 4.94
CA ARG A 241 -4.30 -16.44 4.20
C ARG A 241 -5.73 -16.29 4.76
N ALA A 242 -5.88 -16.31 6.08
CA ALA A 242 -7.18 -16.12 6.72
C ALA A 242 -7.79 -14.74 6.38
N VAL A 243 -7.00 -13.67 6.39
CA VAL A 243 -7.44 -12.33 5.97
C VAL A 243 -7.86 -12.32 4.50
N VAL A 244 -7.05 -12.88 3.60
CA VAL A 244 -7.34 -12.94 2.14
C VAL A 244 -8.62 -13.74 1.90
N ALA A 245 -8.80 -14.88 2.57
CA ALA A 245 -9.99 -15.71 2.45
C ALA A 245 -11.25 -15.00 2.98
N ALA A 246 -11.17 -14.40 4.18
CA ALA A 246 -12.28 -13.68 4.80
C ALA A 246 -12.80 -12.51 3.93
N LEU A 247 -11.88 -11.82 3.25
CA LEU A 247 -12.19 -10.67 2.41
C LEU A 247 -12.42 -11.06 0.94
N ARG A 248 -12.15 -12.30 0.52
CA ARG A 248 -12.05 -12.69 -0.89
C ARG A 248 -11.21 -11.68 -1.68
N TRP A 249 -10.05 -11.40 -1.12
CA TRP A 249 -9.20 -10.31 -1.56
C TRP A 249 -8.65 -10.53 -2.97
N ARG A 250 -8.75 -9.52 -3.81
CA ARG A 250 -8.22 -9.52 -5.17
C ARG A 250 -7.12 -8.46 -5.29
N GLY A 251 -5.94 -8.86 -5.77
CA GLY A 251 -4.83 -7.94 -6.00
C GLY A 251 -3.90 -7.78 -4.79
N PRO A 252 -3.08 -6.72 -4.80
CA PRO A 252 -2.05 -6.49 -3.79
C PRO A 252 -2.65 -6.07 -2.46
N LEU A 253 -1.95 -6.46 -1.39
CA LEU A 253 -2.18 -5.95 -0.04
C LEU A 253 -0.91 -6.02 0.79
N GLU A 254 -0.88 -5.24 1.85
CA GLU A 254 0.04 -5.39 2.96
C GLU A 254 -0.78 -5.61 4.24
N VAL A 255 -0.46 -6.65 4.99
CA VAL A 255 -1.05 -6.91 6.31
C VAL A 255 -0.01 -6.55 7.36
N GLU A 256 -0.34 -5.59 8.24
CA GLU A 256 0.49 -5.22 9.38
C GLU A 256 0.06 -6.03 10.60
N ILE A 257 1.01 -6.73 11.20
CA ILE A 257 0.78 -7.68 12.30
C ILE A 257 1.70 -7.33 13.47
N LEU A 258 1.12 -7.18 14.65
CA LEU A 258 1.87 -7.06 15.90
C LEU A 258 1.89 -8.40 16.62
N ARG A 259 3.08 -8.86 16.99
CA ARG A 259 3.29 -9.98 17.89
C ARG A 259 3.39 -9.47 19.32
N HIS A 260 2.39 -9.78 20.14
CA HIS A 260 2.39 -9.36 21.53
C HIS A 260 3.61 -9.89 22.28
N LYS A 261 4.32 -9.02 22.99
CA LYS A 261 5.63 -9.32 23.62
C LYS A 261 5.62 -10.46 24.62
N ASP A 262 4.52 -10.62 25.40
CA ASP A 262 4.43 -11.58 26.49
C ASP A 262 3.71 -12.88 26.05
N SER A 263 2.58 -12.76 25.34
CA SER A 263 1.80 -13.95 24.91
C SER A 263 2.28 -14.55 23.59
N GLY A 264 3.01 -13.79 22.76
CA GLY A 264 3.37 -14.20 21.41
C GLY A 264 2.21 -14.18 20.43
N GLU A 265 1.01 -13.75 20.82
CA GLU A 265 -0.18 -13.69 19.99
C GLU A 265 0.02 -12.69 18.84
N LEU A 266 -0.37 -13.11 17.64
CA LEU A 266 -0.35 -12.26 16.44
C LEU A 266 -1.66 -11.52 16.31
N ASN A 267 -1.59 -10.21 16.07
CA ASN A 267 -2.75 -9.35 15.93
C ASN A 267 -2.64 -8.53 14.65
N VAL A 268 -3.62 -8.63 13.75
CA VAL A 268 -3.72 -7.77 12.55
C VAL A 268 -4.14 -6.38 13.00
N VAL A 269 -3.29 -5.39 12.78
CA VAL A 269 -3.54 -4.01 13.22
C VAL A 269 -3.89 -3.06 12.10
N GLU A 270 -3.54 -3.42 10.85
CA GLU A 270 -3.87 -2.64 9.65
C GLU A 270 -3.79 -3.51 8.39
N ILE A 271 -4.63 -3.20 7.40
CA ILE A 271 -4.55 -3.76 6.05
C ILE A 271 -4.42 -2.59 5.08
N ASN A 272 -3.28 -2.52 4.39
CA ASN A 272 -3.05 -1.55 3.33
C ASN A 272 -3.44 -2.20 1.99
N PRO A 273 -4.42 -1.67 1.25
CA PRO A 273 -5.00 -2.33 0.07
C PRO A 273 -4.14 -2.17 -1.21
N ARG A 274 -2.85 -2.12 -1.08
CA ARG A 274 -1.88 -1.85 -2.13
C ARG A 274 -0.53 -2.49 -1.83
N PHE A 275 0.38 -2.48 -2.81
CA PHE A 275 1.76 -2.84 -2.53
C PHE A 275 2.43 -1.84 -1.57
N PRO A 276 3.21 -2.33 -0.60
CA PRO A 276 4.02 -1.46 0.24
C PRO A 276 5.25 -0.93 -0.51
N ALA A 277 5.81 0.16 -0.01
CA ALA A 277 7.02 0.76 -0.58
C ALA A 277 8.28 -0.13 -0.45
N TRP A 278 8.21 -1.21 0.28
CA TRP A 278 9.27 -2.19 0.41
C TRP A 278 9.04 -3.46 -0.45
N VAL A 279 8.00 -3.49 -1.30
CA VAL A 279 7.62 -4.70 -2.06
C VAL A 279 8.74 -5.26 -2.94
N HIS A 280 9.70 -4.45 -3.36
CA HIS A 280 10.86 -4.95 -4.11
C HIS A 280 11.71 -5.98 -3.30
N LEU A 281 11.62 -5.96 -1.96
CA LEU A 281 12.19 -7.01 -1.11
C LEU A 281 11.60 -8.39 -1.45
N SER A 282 10.32 -8.49 -1.78
CA SER A 282 9.69 -9.76 -2.15
C SER A 282 10.32 -10.34 -3.41
N THR A 283 10.62 -9.50 -4.40
CA THR A 283 11.35 -9.89 -5.61
C THR A 283 12.76 -10.38 -5.27
N GLY A 284 13.47 -9.62 -4.43
CA GLY A 284 14.78 -10.01 -3.93
C GLY A 284 14.78 -11.33 -3.14
N ALA A 285 13.67 -11.66 -2.48
CA ALA A 285 13.49 -12.91 -1.74
C ALA A 285 13.01 -14.09 -2.62
N GLY A 286 12.69 -13.86 -3.90
CA GLY A 286 12.33 -14.91 -4.85
C GLY A 286 10.86 -14.94 -5.24
N GLN A 287 10.02 -14.00 -4.76
CA GLN A 287 8.64 -13.85 -5.19
C GLN A 287 8.40 -12.47 -5.81
N ASN A 288 8.30 -12.39 -7.13
CA ASN A 288 8.01 -11.14 -7.82
C ASN A 288 6.49 -10.87 -7.83
N LEU A 289 5.97 -10.41 -6.67
CA LEU A 289 4.55 -10.13 -6.48
C LEU A 289 4.01 -9.06 -7.44
N PRO A 290 4.72 -7.95 -7.75
CA PRO A 290 4.27 -6.99 -8.74
C PRO A 290 4.14 -7.57 -10.16
N TYR A 291 5.04 -8.43 -10.57
CA TYR A 291 4.96 -9.07 -11.88
C TYR A 291 3.76 -10.04 -11.96
N ALA A 292 3.56 -10.85 -10.92
CA ALA A 292 2.38 -11.71 -10.84
C ALA A 292 1.08 -10.91 -10.92
N CYS A 293 0.99 -9.78 -10.21
CA CYS A 293 -0.17 -8.88 -10.26
C CYS A 293 -0.41 -8.33 -11.69
N ALA A 294 0.65 -7.95 -12.40
CA ALA A 294 0.56 -7.46 -13.78
C ALA A 294 0.02 -8.56 -14.73
N LEU A 295 0.51 -9.79 -14.60
CA LEU A 295 0.02 -10.93 -15.40
C LEU A 295 -1.44 -11.23 -15.11
N LEU A 296 -1.84 -11.26 -13.84
CA LEU A 296 -3.23 -11.48 -13.44
C LEU A 296 -4.15 -10.38 -13.97
N ALA A 297 -3.69 -9.12 -14.00
CA ALA A 297 -4.43 -8.02 -14.62
C ALA A 297 -4.66 -8.26 -16.11
N LEU A 298 -3.69 -8.82 -16.81
CA LEU A 298 -3.79 -9.19 -18.23
C LEU A 298 -4.61 -10.46 -18.49
N GLY A 299 -5.05 -11.16 -17.44
CA GLY A 299 -5.77 -12.43 -17.56
C GLY A 299 -4.86 -13.63 -17.77
N HIS A 300 -3.56 -13.46 -17.54
CA HIS A 300 -2.60 -14.57 -17.58
C HIS A 300 -2.45 -15.21 -16.19
N PRO A 301 -2.11 -16.50 -16.11
CA PRO A 301 -1.81 -17.13 -14.83
C PRO A 301 -0.58 -16.49 -14.18
N ALA A 302 -0.61 -16.37 -12.86
CA ALA A 302 0.58 -15.98 -12.11
C ALA A 302 1.66 -17.08 -12.26
N PRO A 303 2.95 -16.71 -12.27
CA PRO A 303 4.02 -17.69 -12.23
C PRO A 303 4.00 -18.44 -10.89
N PRO A 304 4.56 -19.65 -10.80
CA PRO A 304 4.71 -20.34 -9.55
C PRO A 304 5.45 -19.47 -8.52
N MET A 305 4.91 -19.38 -7.30
CA MET A 305 5.54 -18.66 -6.19
C MET A 305 6.25 -19.69 -5.30
N PRO A 306 7.56 -19.87 -5.42
CA PRO A 306 8.31 -20.75 -4.53
C PRO A 306 8.33 -20.20 -3.11
N ALA A 307 8.75 -21.01 -2.16
CA ALA A 307 9.06 -20.52 -0.82
C ALA A 307 10.10 -19.39 -0.93
N TYR A 308 9.80 -18.24 -0.36
CA TYR A 308 10.72 -17.11 -0.39
C TYR A 308 11.91 -17.34 0.56
N ARG A 309 13.03 -16.71 0.26
CA ARG A 309 14.23 -16.78 1.10
C ARG A 309 14.05 -15.91 2.34
N SER A 310 14.28 -16.51 3.52
CA SER A 310 14.40 -15.79 4.79
C SER A 310 15.80 -15.16 4.90
N GLY A 311 15.91 -14.07 5.67
CA GLY A 311 17.19 -13.37 5.90
C GLY A 311 17.58 -12.39 4.79
N VAL A 312 16.72 -12.14 3.80
CA VAL A 312 16.95 -11.08 2.80
C VAL A 312 16.63 -9.73 3.44
N LEU A 313 17.61 -8.83 3.39
CA LEU A 313 17.54 -7.51 4.03
C LEU A 313 17.35 -6.41 2.99
N PHE A 314 16.52 -5.41 3.29
CA PHE A 314 16.58 -4.11 2.64
C PHE A 314 16.98 -3.01 3.63
N VAL A 315 17.72 -2.05 3.12
CA VAL A 315 18.01 -0.78 3.81
C VAL A 315 17.72 0.34 2.83
N ARG A 316 16.97 1.35 3.26
CA ARG A 316 16.70 2.51 2.41
C ARG A 316 17.92 3.42 2.35
N ILE A 317 18.03 4.10 1.22
CA ILE A 317 19.02 5.13 0.99
C ILE A 317 18.30 6.34 0.38
N SER A 318 18.70 7.53 0.79
CA SER A 318 18.28 8.78 0.17
C SER A 318 19.38 9.24 -0.77
N LEU A 319 19.04 9.41 -2.05
CA LEU A 319 19.98 9.82 -3.10
C LEU A 319 19.38 11.00 -3.87
N ASP A 320 20.22 11.98 -4.18
CA ASP A 320 19.88 13.02 -5.12
C ASP A 320 19.80 12.46 -6.54
N GLN A 321 18.72 12.76 -7.25
CA GLN A 321 18.57 12.40 -8.66
C GLN A 321 18.99 13.60 -9.50
N ILE A 322 20.10 13.47 -10.24
CA ILE A 322 20.59 14.51 -11.13
C ILE A 322 19.94 14.31 -12.50
N SER A 323 19.29 15.34 -13.01
CA SER A 323 18.60 15.32 -14.30
C SER A 323 18.64 16.68 -14.95
N ASP A 324 18.33 16.73 -16.26
CA ASP A 324 18.20 17.98 -16.98
C ASP A 324 16.87 18.67 -16.64
N LEU A 325 16.89 19.99 -16.64
CA LEU A 325 15.70 20.82 -16.42
C LEU A 325 14.59 20.51 -17.44
N SER A 326 14.94 20.07 -18.64
CA SER A 326 14.00 19.70 -19.70
C SER A 326 12.99 18.63 -19.30
N THR A 327 13.35 17.70 -18.40
CA THR A 327 12.41 16.71 -17.87
C THR A 327 11.32 17.39 -17.03
N PHE A 328 11.71 18.30 -16.17
CA PHE A 328 10.78 19.09 -15.35
C PHE A 328 9.89 19.99 -16.21
N GLU A 329 10.47 20.66 -17.21
CA GLU A 329 9.74 21.52 -18.15
C GLU A 329 8.69 20.74 -18.95
N GLN A 330 9.02 19.56 -19.45
CA GLN A 330 8.06 18.69 -20.14
C GLN A 330 6.89 18.30 -19.24
N LEU A 331 7.17 17.83 -18.02
CA LEU A 331 6.15 17.45 -17.04
C LEU A 331 5.26 18.65 -16.68
N THR A 332 5.85 19.82 -16.45
CA THR A 332 5.10 21.03 -16.07
C THR A 332 4.25 21.56 -17.22
N ALA A 333 4.78 21.59 -18.45
CA ALA A 333 4.10 22.18 -19.61
C ALA A 333 3.01 21.27 -20.18
N SER A 334 3.21 19.95 -20.22
CA SER A 334 2.31 19.01 -20.89
C SER A 334 1.72 17.95 -19.96
N GLY A 335 2.24 17.81 -18.75
CA GLY A 335 1.92 16.70 -17.86
C GLY A 335 2.50 15.36 -18.31
N LEU A 336 3.41 15.36 -19.29
CA LEU A 336 3.95 14.16 -19.91
C LEU A 336 5.48 14.17 -19.90
N MET A 337 6.09 13.04 -19.55
CA MET A 337 7.51 12.77 -19.76
C MET A 337 7.65 11.71 -20.85
N ARG A 338 8.19 12.11 -22.00
CA ARG A 338 8.47 11.19 -23.11
C ARG A 338 9.88 10.62 -23.01
N PRO A 339 10.10 9.38 -23.52
CA PRO A 339 11.44 8.81 -23.56
C PRO A 339 12.42 9.78 -24.21
N ARG A 340 13.62 9.91 -23.63
CA ARG A 340 14.69 10.65 -24.30
C ARG A 340 14.99 9.94 -25.63
N GLN A 341 14.90 10.67 -26.75
CA GLN A 341 15.48 10.19 -27.99
C GLN A 341 17.00 10.15 -27.78
N VAL A 342 17.51 8.92 -27.69
CA VAL A 342 18.96 8.72 -27.71
C VAL A 342 19.39 9.08 -29.13
N THR A 343 19.79 10.32 -29.33
CA THR A 343 20.60 10.68 -30.52
C THR A 343 21.90 9.89 -30.41
N ARG A 344 22.01 8.86 -31.24
CA ARG A 344 23.25 8.09 -31.43
C ARG A 344 24.33 8.97 -32.03
#